data_b5b5f0fab7fbbe2c728a1952223c8815
#
_entry.id   b5b5f0fab7fbbe2c728a1952223c8815
#
_cell.length_a   1.000
_cell.length_b   1.000
_cell.length_c   1.000
_cell.angle_alpha   90.00
_cell.angle_beta   90.00
_cell.angle_gamma   90.00
#
_symmetry.space_group_name_H-M   'P 1'
#
loop_
_entity.id
_entity.type
_entity.pdbx_description
1 polymer ?
#
loop_
_entity_poly.entity_id
_entity_poly.type
_entity_poly.pdbx_seq_one_letter_code
_entity_poly.pdbx_strand_id
1 'polypeptide(L)'
;MAESTFGVSRETSPGPEREPAAATEILGHALELGRRYTADLVEHGERLGLIGPLEVGRVWTRHVLNSALVAPFLQAGGRLADVGSGAGLPGLVLALARPDVEVTLIEPMERRTDWLRDESARLGLTNVTVLRARAEEARDAGPFDQVTARAVSALRTLVPITAPLLRAGGELLFLKGARVEEEITAASKVLQKHRVRDIAVLELGVGLLPEVTRLFRATVGEAS
;
A
#
# COMPACT_ATOMS: atom_id res chain seq x y z
N MET A 1 40.09 -41.23 -1.90
CA MET A 1 38.71 -40.79 -1.56
C MET A 1 38.80 -39.36 -1.02
N ALA A 2 38.44 -38.40 -1.81
CA ALA A 2 38.44 -37.00 -1.42
C ALA A 2 36.96 -36.57 -1.29
N GLU A 3 36.52 -36.34 -0.04
CA GLU A 3 35.20 -35.80 0.24
C GLU A 3 35.19 -34.33 -0.10
N SER A 4 34.36 -34.00 -1.13
CA SER A 4 34.08 -32.65 -1.54
C SER A 4 32.95 -32.11 -0.65
N THR A 5 33.31 -31.34 0.37
CA THR A 5 32.36 -30.57 1.19
C THR A 5 31.90 -29.37 0.37
N PHE A 6 30.71 -29.46 -0.22
CA PHE A 6 30.01 -28.30 -0.76
C PHE A 6 29.52 -27.43 0.39
N GLY A 7 30.30 -26.40 0.72
CA GLY A 7 29.86 -25.34 1.60
C GLY A 7 28.78 -24.51 0.91
N VAL A 8 27.53 -24.68 1.32
CA VAL A 8 26.45 -23.76 0.96
C VAL A 8 26.71 -22.45 1.70
N SER A 9 27.21 -21.46 0.96
CA SER A 9 27.30 -20.09 1.45
C SER A 9 25.87 -19.61 1.81
N ARG A 10 25.56 -19.47 3.09
CA ARG A 10 24.38 -18.72 3.52
C ARG A 10 24.62 -17.28 3.07
N GLU A 11 23.92 -16.85 2.02
CA GLU A 11 23.83 -15.43 1.70
C GLU A 11 23.29 -14.73 2.96
N THR A 12 24.10 -13.89 3.56
CA THR A 12 23.68 -13.04 4.68
C THR A 12 22.63 -12.07 4.15
N SER A 13 21.42 -12.14 4.70
CA SER A 13 20.38 -11.17 4.40
C SER A 13 20.92 -9.74 4.56
N PRO A 14 20.62 -8.82 3.65
CA PRO A 14 21.08 -7.44 3.79
C PRO A 14 20.55 -6.86 5.10
N GLY A 15 21.40 -6.12 5.81
CA GLY A 15 20.98 -5.40 7.00
C GLY A 15 19.88 -4.35 6.67
N PRO A 16 19.23 -3.78 7.72
CA PRO A 16 18.19 -2.77 7.51
C PRO A 16 18.70 -1.59 6.68
N GLU A 17 17.85 -1.15 5.74
CA GLU A 17 18.12 0.05 4.93
C GLU A 17 18.26 1.27 5.85
N ARG A 18 19.29 2.08 5.62
CA ARG A 18 19.43 3.38 6.29
C ARG A 18 18.39 4.35 5.76
N GLU A 19 17.91 5.25 6.62
CA GLU A 19 17.01 6.33 6.23
C GLU A 19 17.63 7.17 5.10
N PRO A 20 16.99 7.27 3.93
CA PRO A 20 17.50 8.06 2.82
C PRO A 20 17.18 9.55 3.01
N ALA A 21 18.00 10.43 2.43
CA ALA A 21 17.79 11.88 2.53
C ALA A 21 16.40 12.33 2.04
N ALA A 22 15.83 11.63 1.05
CA ALA A 22 14.48 11.89 0.54
C ALA A 22 13.36 11.69 1.57
N ALA A 23 13.62 10.98 2.69
CA ALA A 23 12.61 10.73 3.72
C ALA A 23 12.06 12.02 4.32
N THR A 24 12.94 13.02 4.57
CA THR A 24 12.54 14.32 5.10
C THR A 24 11.63 15.07 4.14
N GLU A 25 11.93 15.06 2.85
CA GLU A 25 11.15 15.74 1.82
C GLU A 25 9.78 15.05 1.63
N ILE A 26 9.76 13.72 1.54
CA ILE A 26 8.55 12.96 1.21
C ILE A 26 7.59 12.89 2.40
N LEU A 27 8.10 12.67 3.62
CA LEU A 27 7.27 12.51 4.82
C LEU A 27 6.99 13.83 5.55
N GLY A 28 7.88 14.81 5.44
CA GLY A 28 7.70 16.12 6.10
C GLY A 28 7.40 15.98 7.60
N HIS A 29 6.24 16.47 8.03
CA HIS A 29 5.78 16.41 9.42
C HIS A 29 5.59 14.97 9.95
N ALA A 30 5.39 14.01 9.07
CA ALA A 30 5.18 12.61 9.43
C ALA A 30 6.47 11.80 9.59
N LEU A 31 7.66 12.43 9.39
CA LEU A 31 8.95 11.73 9.38
C LEU A 31 9.20 10.93 10.66
N GLU A 32 8.90 11.50 11.83
CA GLU A 32 9.15 10.81 13.11
C GLU A 32 8.26 9.57 13.29
N LEU A 33 6.99 9.66 12.89
CA LEU A 33 6.09 8.51 12.87
C LEU A 33 6.55 7.49 11.83
N GLY A 34 7.03 7.94 10.68
CA GLY A 34 7.63 7.08 9.64
C GLY A 34 8.85 6.30 10.15
N ARG A 35 9.72 6.93 10.96
CA ARG A 35 10.87 6.27 11.62
C ARG A 35 10.42 5.18 12.56
N ARG A 36 9.45 5.46 13.42
CA ARG A 36 8.90 4.50 14.38
C ARG A 36 8.27 3.31 13.66
N TYR A 37 7.39 3.56 12.70
CA TYR A 37 6.79 2.52 11.88
C TYR A 37 7.82 1.65 11.16
N THR A 38 8.85 2.27 10.57
CA THR A 38 9.92 1.53 9.88
C THR A 38 10.71 0.64 10.84
N ALA A 39 11.04 1.15 12.03
CA ALA A 39 11.74 0.38 13.05
C ALA A 39 10.92 -0.85 13.50
N ASP A 40 9.63 -0.67 13.78
CA ASP A 40 8.73 -1.75 14.17
C ASP A 40 8.54 -2.78 13.03
N LEU A 41 8.47 -2.31 11.78
CA LEU A 41 8.37 -3.19 10.62
C LEU A 41 9.66 -4.00 10.39
N VAL A 42 10.84 -3.44 10.64
CA VAL A 42 12.13 -4.14 10.60
C VAL A 42 12.20 -5.18 11.71
N GLU A 43 11.80 -4.83 12.93
CA GLU A 43 11.90 -5.71 14.11
C GLU A 43 10.94 -6.89 14.03
N HIS A 44 9.72 -6.66 13.56
CA HIS A 44 8.63 -7.65 13.63
C HIS A 44 8.21 -8.22 12.28
N GLY A 45 8.54 -7.55 11.18
CA GLY A 45 7.98 -7.80 9.85
C GLY A 45 8.22 -9.20 9.31
N GLU A 46 9.46 -9.71 9.42
CA GLU A 46 9.80 -11.07 8.98
C GLU A 46 9.12 -12.13 9.85
N ARG A 47 9.21 -12.00 11.17
CA ARG A 47 8.63 -12.94 12.14
C ARG A 47 7.10 -13.05 11.97
N LEU A 48 6.43 -11.95 11.67
CA LEU A 48 4.98 -11.91 11.47
C LEU A 48 4.56 -12.18 10.01
N GLY A 49 5.51 -12.36 9.09
CA GLY A 49 5.23 -12.56 7.66
C GLY A 49 4.57 -11.36 7.00
N LEU A 50 4.96 -10.16 7.41
CA LEU A 50 4.48 -8.88 6.88
C LEU A 50 5.30 -8.42 5.68
N ILE A 51 6.63 -8.63 5.78
CA ILE A 51 7.60 -8.40 4.70
C ILE A 51 8.55 -9.61 4.58
N GLY A 52 9.08 -9.82 3.39
CA GLY A 52 10.06 -10.88 3.16
C GLY A 52 11.45 -10.51 3.70
N PRO A 53 12.34 -11.50 3.95
CA PRO A 53 13.68 -11.27 4.52
C PRO A 53 14.57 -10.36 3.64
N LEU A 54 14.39 -10.38 2.34
CA LEU A 54 15.14 -9.52 1.40
C LEU A 54 14.58 -8.09 1.31
N GLU A 55 13.39 -7.84 1.87
CA GLU A 55 12.73 -6.53 1.81
C GLU A 55 13.24 -5.56 2.90
N VAL A 56 13.86 -6.07 3.98
CA VAL A 56 14.42 -5.26 5.06
C VAL A 56 15.51 -4.30 4.56
N GLY A 57 16.32 -4.76 3.59
CA GLY A 57 17.38 -3.93 2.96
C GLY A 57 16.86 -2.80 2.06
N ARG A 58 15.55 -2.64 1.89
CA ARG A 58 14.90 -1.58 1.09
C ARG A 58 13.54 -1.16 1.67
N VAL A 59 13.42 -1.28 2.99
CA VAL A 59 12.20 -0.99 3.73
C VAL A 59 11.77 0.47 3.57
N TRP A 60 12.71 1.39 3.56
CA TRP A 60 12.48 2.81 3.37
C TRP A 60 12.04 3.12 1.94
N THR A 61 12.91 2.83 0.98
CA THR A 61 12.69 3.29 -0.40
C THR A 61 11.56 2.55 -1.10
N ARG A 62 11.50 1.22 -0.95
CA ARG A 62 10.51 0.38 -1.65
C ARG A 62 9.16 0.29 -0.94
N HIS A 63 9.13 0.48 0.38
CA HIS A 63 7.90 0.30 1.15
C HIS A 63 7.37 1.61 1.72
N VAL A 64 8.08 2.26 2.62
CA VAL A 64 7.57 3.43 3.33
C VAL A 64 7.45 4.63 2.39
N LEU A 65 8.54 5.06 1.77
CA LEU A 65 8.52 6.24 0.91
C LEU A 65 7.72 6.03 -0.37
N ASN A 66 7.81 4.83 -0.97
CA ASN A 66 6.98 4.45 -2.11
C ASN A 66 5.48 4.61 -1.79
N SER A 67 5.04 4.23 -0.59
CA SER A 67 3.66 4.40 -0.13
C SER A 67 3.30 5.87 0.12
N ALA A 68 4.20 6.63 0.74
CA ALA A 68 3.99 8.03 1.07
C ALA A 68 3.82 8.93 -0.17
N LEU A 69 4.42 8.58 -1.31
CA LEU A 69 4.27 9.31 -2.57
C LEU A 69 2.83 9.40 -3.07
N VAL A 70 1.92 8.58 -2.55
CA VAL A 70 0.49 8.63 -2.88
C VAL A 70 -0.28 9.67 -2.06
N ALA A 71 0.26 10.13 -0.94
CA ALA A 71 -0.40 11.07 -0.03
C ALA A 71 -0.91 12.38 -0.68
N PRO A 72 -0.20 13.01 -1.65
CA PRO A 72 -0.68 14.21 -2.34
C PRO A 72 -1.94 13.99 -3.18
N PHE A 73 -2.27 12.74 -3.54
CA PHE A 73 -3.43 12.39 -4.35
C PHE A 73 -4.68 12.10 -3.51
N LEU A 74 -4.56 12.09 -2.18
CA LEU A 74 -5.70 11.87 -1.30
C LEU A 74 -6.58 13.12 -1.21
N GLN A 75 -7.88 12.90 -1.29
CA GLN A 75 -8.89 13.95 -1.10
C GLN A 75 -8.82 14.48 0.34
N ALA A 76 -8.77 15.80 0.49
CA ALA A 76 -8.74 16.43 1.83
C ALA A 76 -10.03 16.12 2.60
N GLY A 77 -9.89 15.67 3.85
CA GLY A 77 -11.00 15.26 4.70
C GLY A 77 -11.79 14.05 4.18
N GLY A 78 -11.25 13.33 3.18
CA GLY A 78 -11.91 12.20 2.55
C GLY A 78 -11.79 10.89 3.32
N ARG A 79 -12.52 9.88 2.85
CA ARG A 79 -12.50 8.50 3.36
C ARG A 79 -11.77 7.59 2.40
N LEU A 80 -10.69 6.97 2.85
CA LEU A 80 -9.86 6.04 2.09
C LEU A 80 -10.05 4.60 2.59
N ALA A 81 -10.24 3.65 1.69
CA ALA A 81 -10.06 2.24 2.01
C ALA A 81 -8.73 1.73 1.45
N ASP A 82 -7.95 1.01 2.27
CA ASP A 82 -6.78 0.26 1.84
C ASP A 82 -7.12 -1.24 1.80
N VAL A 83 -7.18 -1.82 0.62
CA VAL A 83 -7.61 -3.21 0.40
C VAL A 83 -6.42 -4.15 0.35
N GLY A 84 -6.42 -5.14 1.26
CA GLY A 84 -5.29 -6.05 1.46
C GLY A 84 -4.12 -5.35 2.13
N SER A 85 -4.40 -4.64 3.22
CA SER A 85 -3.45 -3.74 3.90
C SER A 85 -2.16 -4.43 4.36
N GLY A 86 -2.19 -5.73 4.67
CA GLY A 86 -1.02 -6.53 5.01
C GLY A 86 -0.21 -5.97 6.18
N ALA A 87 0.97 -5.47 5.88
CA ALA A 87 1.83 -4.78 6.85
C ALA A 87 1.32 -3.37 7.23
N GLY A 88 0.34 -2.83 6.51
CA GLY A 88 -0.10 -1.44 6.59
C GLY A 88 0.42 -0.58 5.45
N LEU A 89 0.74 -1.21 4.34
CA LEU A 89 1.36 -0.57 3.17
C LEU A 89 0.41 -0.62 1.96
N PRO A 90 -0.15 0.50 1.50
CA PRO A 90 0.23 1.86 1.85
C PRO A 90 -0.56 2.47 3.03
N GLY A 91 -1.63 1.87 3.54
CA GLY A 91 -2.65 2.51 4.36
C GLY A 91 -2.15 3.17 5.64
N LEU A 92 -1.31 2.51 6.47
CA LEU A 92 -0.74 3.14 7.68
C LEU A 92 0.17 4.32 7.33
N VAL A 93 0.99 4.18 6.28
CA VAL A 93 1.86 5.27 5.83
C VAL A 93 1.04 6.46 5.33
N LEU A 94 -0.08 6.22 4.66
CA LEU A 94 -0.99 7.27 4.22
C LEU A 94 -1.70 7.92 5.41
N ALA A 95 -2.10 7.16 6.42
CA ALA A 95 -2.74 7.67 7.62
C ALA A 95 -1.82 8.59 8.43
N LEU A 96 -0.53 8.23 8.58
CA LEU A 96 0.44 9.09 9.28
C LEU A 96 0.80 10.35 8.48
N ALA A 97 0.82 10.28 7.14
CA ALA A 97 1.11 11.41 6.26
C ALA A 97 -0.09 12.36 6.09
N ARG A 98 -1.32 11.87 6.26
CA ARG A 98 -2.57 12.60 6.04
C ARG A 98 -3.54 12.39 7.22
N PRO A 99 -3.28 13.02 8.37
CA PRO A 99 -4.13 12.91 9.56
C PRO A 99 -5.55 13.47 9.36
N ASP A 100 -5.76 14.22 8.29
CA ASP A 100 -7.06 14.75 7.86
C ASP A 100 -7.91 13.72 7.10
N VAL A 101 -7.36 12.56 6.69
CA VAL A 101 -8.05 11.51 5.92
C VAL A 101 -8.42 10.35 6.84
N GLU A 102 -9.69 9.91 6.79
CA GLU A 102 -10.14 8.71 7.50
C GLU A 102 -9.73 7.46 6.72
N VAL A 103 -8.87 6.62 7.29
CA VAL A 103 -8.32 5.43 6.63
C VAL A 103 -8.92 4.17 7.23
N THR A 104 -9.57 3.36 6.39
CA THR A 104 -10.03 2.02 6.74
C THR A 104 -9.11 0.96 6.14
N LEU A 105 -8.42 0.22 7.00
CA LEU A 105 -7.53 -0.88 6.61
C LEU A 105 -8.33 -2.18 6.54
N ILE A 106 -8.47 -2.77 5.35
CA ILE A 106 -9.24 -3.99 5.11
C ILE A 106 -8.27 -5.15 4.88
N GLU A 107 -8.25 -6.10 5.79
CA GLU A 107 -7.34 -7.25 5.77
C GLU A 107 -8.05 -8.51 6.32
N PRO A 108 -8.12 -9.64 5.61
CA PRO A 108 -8.82 -10.83 6.08
C PRO A 108 -8.05 -11.64 7.13
N MET A 109 -6.71 -11.54 7.18
CA MET A 109 -5.90 -12.39 8.06
C MET A 109 -5.82 -11.82 9.47
N GLU A 110 -6.27 -12.58 10.48
CA GLU A 110 -6.31 -12.19 11.89
C GLU A 110 -4.96 -11.65 12.40
N ARG A 111 -3.88 -12.40 12.23
CA ARG A 111 -2.54 -11.97 12.65
C ARG A 111 -2.12 -10.62 12.09
N ARG A 112 -2.51 -10.31 10.83
CA ARG A 112 -2.22 -9.02 10.20
C ARG A 112 -3.12 -7.91 10.71
N THR A 113 -4.40 -8.20 10.96
CA THR A 113 -5.30 -7.21 11.57
C THR A 113 -4.92 -6.87 13.01
N ASP A 114 -4.40 -7.83 13.77
CA ASP A 114 -3.89 -7.59 15.13
C ASP A 114 -2.64 -6.69 15.06
N TRP A 115 -1.68 -7.00 14.17
CA TRP A 115 -0.56 -6.10 13.89
C TRP A 115 -1.02 -4.69 13.54
N LEU A 116 -1.98 -4.53 12.63
CA LEU A 116 -2.47 -3.21 12.19
C LEU A 116 -3.11 -2.43 13.34
N ARG A 117 -3.86 -3.08 14.23
CA ARG A 117 -4.45 -2.45 15.42
C ARG A 117 -3.37 -2.01 16.41
N ASP A 118 -2.45 -2.91 16.73
CA ASP A 118 -1.38 -2.64 17.67
C ASP A 118 -0.47 -1.51 17.16
N GLU A 119 -0.16 -1.53 15.87
CA GLU A 119 0.69 -0.52 15.24
C GLU A 119 0.00 0.84 15.15
N SER A 120 -1.27 0.88 14.78
CA SER A 120 -2.07 2.12 14.80
C SER A 120 -2.10 2.75 16.20
N ALA A 121 -2.28 1.93 17.23
CA ALA A 121 -2.29 2.39 18.62
C ALA A 121 -0.91 2.90 19.08
N ARG A 122 0.18 2.17 18.75
CA ARG A 122 1.57 2.58 19.07
C ARG A 122 1.97 3.89 18.40
N LEU A 123 1.53 4.10 17.17
CA LEU A 123 1.78 5.34 16.42
C LEU A 123 0.84 6.48 16.83
N GLY A 124 -0.21 6.20 17.63
CA GLY A 124 -1.19 7.19 18.08
C GLY A 124 -2.10 7.68 16.95
N LEU A 125 -2.36 6.85 15.93
CA LEU A 125 -3.21 7.21 14.80
C LEU A 125 -4.69 7.14 15.20
N THR A 126 -5.36 8.28 15.24
CA THR A 126 -6.79 8.40 15.58
C THR A 126 -7.70 8.34 14.36
N ASN A 127 -7.13 8.43 13.17
CA ASN A 127 -7.81 8.43 11.88
C ASN A 127 -7.79 7.04 11.19
N VAL A 128 -7.50 5.97 11.92
CA VAL A 128 -7.42 4.60 11.38
C VAL A 128 -8.50 3.71 11.97
N THR A 129 -9.20 3.00 11.10
CA THR A 129 -10.11 1.89 11.44
C THR A 129 -9.58 0.60 10.81
N VAL A 130 -9.46 -0.49 11.59
CA VAL A 130 -9.04 -1.80 11.08
C VAL A 130 -10.23 -2.74 10.98
N LEU A 131 -10.51 -3.19 9.77
CA LEU A 131 -11.60 -4.11 9.46
C LEU A 131 -11.05 -5.49 9.05
N ARG A 132 -11.36 -6.51 9.86
CA ARG A 132 -11.05 -7.90 9.48
C ARG A 132 -12.13 -8.43 8.56
N ALA A 133 -11.92 -8.29 7.26
CA ALA A 133 -12.85 -8.71 6.21
C ALA A 133 -12.13 -8.91 4.88
N ARG A 134 -12.77 -9.64 3.97
CA ARG A 134 -12.46 -9.55 2.55
C ARG A 134 -13.09 -8.29 1.97
N ALA A 135 -12.54 -7.77 0.86
CA ALA A 135 -13.05 -6.55 0.23
C ALA A 135 -14.55 -6.66 -0.11
N GLU A 136 -15.00 -7.82 -0.58
CA GLU A 136 -16.40 -8.07 -0.96
C GLU A 136 -17.37 -7.99 0.23
N GLU A 137 -16.86 -8.24 1.45
CA GLU A 137 -17.61 -8.23 2.71
C GLU A 137 -17.60 -6.84 3.37
N ALA A 138 -16.75 -5.92 2.89
CA ALA A 138 -16.52 -4.61 3.50
C ALA A 138 -17.42 -3.49 2.93
N ARG A 139 -18.43 -3.81 2.12
CA ARG A 139 -19.29 -2.81 1.46
C ARG A 139 -20.02 -1.90 2.44
N ASP A 140 -20.46 -2.45 3.56
CA ASP A 140 -21.20 -1.69 4.58
C ASP A 140 -20.31 -0.69 5.35
N ALA A 141 -18.98 -0.81 5.26
CA ALA A 141 -18.05 0.17 5.80
C ALA A 141 -17.92 1.43 4.92
N GLY A 142 -18.33 1.34 3.65
CA GLY A 142 -18.34 2.44 2.69
C GLY A 142 -19.60 3.32 2.78
N PRO A 143 -19.86 4.14 1.74
CA PRO A 143 -19.00 4.32 0.59
C PRO A 143 -17.73 5.13 0.91
N PHE A 144 -16.65 4.84 0.16
CA PHE A 144 -15.38 5.55 0.27
C PHE A 144 -15.21 6.55 -0.89
N ASP A 145 -14.45 7.62 -0.64
CA ASP A 145 -14.06 8.58 -1.67
C ASP A 145 -12.97 7.99 -2.56
N GLN A 146 -12.06 7.24 -1.96
CA GLN A 146 -10.91 6.65 -2.64
C GLN A 146 -10.64 5.24 -2.11
N VAL A 147 -10.12 4.38 -2.99
CA VAL A 147 -9.64 3.04 -2.62
C VAL A 147 -8.22 2.88 -3.11
N THR A 148 -7.34 2.45 -2.22
CA THR A 148 -5.97 2.08 -2.55
C THR A 148 -5.71 0.60 -2.37
N ALA A 149 -4.69 0.09 -3.03
CA ALA A 149 -4.17 -1.26 -2.85
C ALA A 149 -2.73 -1.35 -3.37
N ARG A 150 -1.93 -2.24 -2.77
CA ARG A 150 -0.57 -2.54 -3.20
C ARG A 150 -0.31 -4.05 -3.16
N ALA A 151 0.28 -4.59 -4.24
CA ALA A 151 0.70 -5.99 -4.34
C ALA A 151 -0.40 -7.05 -4.07
N VAL A 152 -1.68 -6.70 -4.26
CA VAL A 152 -2.81 -7.61 -4.02
C VAL A 152 -3.04 -8.54 -5.22
N SER A 153 -3.36 -7.98 -6.40
CA SER A 153 -3.65 -8.75 -7.61
C SER A 153 -3.62 -7.87 -8.87
N ALA A 154 -3.77 -8.51 -10.05
CA ALA A 154 -3.92 -7.77 -11.31
C ALA A 154 -5.23 -6.99 -11.36
N LEU A 155 -5.29 -5.90 -12.17
CA LEU A 155 -6.46 -5.02 -12.29
C LEU A 155 -7.76 -5.77 -12.61
N ARG A 156 -7.70 -6.82 -13.44
CA ARG A 156 -8.88 -7.64 -13.79
C ARG A 156 -9.55 -8.30 -12.59
N THR A 157 -8.80 -8.56 -11.51
CA THR A 157 -9.31 -9.16 -10.27
C THR A 157 -9.56 -8.09 -9.20
N LEU A 158 -8.71 -7.06 -9.16
CA LEU A 158 -8.76 -6.03 -8.12
C LEU A 158 -9.95 -5.09 -8.31
N VAL A 159 -10.19 -4.62 -9.53
CA VAL A 159 -11.29 -3.66 -9.84
C VAL A 159 -12.67 -4.19 -9.43
N PRO A 160 -13.07 -5.46 -9.73
CA PRO A 160 -14.37 -5.99 -9.33
C PRO A 160 -14.63 -6.00 -7.83
N ILE A 161 -13.61 -6.11 -7.00
CA ILE A 161 -13.76 -6.15 -5.54
C ILE A 161 -13.63 -4.79 -4.88
N THR A 162 -12.98 -3.82 -5.55
CA THR A 162 -12.71 -2.49 -5.00
C THR A 162 -13.68 -1.42 -5.52
N ALA A 163 -14.08 -1.45 -6.79
CA ALA A 163 -15.02 -0.49 -7.34
C ALA A 163 -16.37 -0.41 -6.59
N PRO A 164 -16.94 -1.53 -6.08
CA PRO A 164 -18.18 -1.49 -5.29
C PRO A 164 -18.04 -0.85 -3.90
N LEU A 165 -16.83 -0.56 -3.43
CA LEU A 165 -16.58 0.13 -2.17
C LEU A 165 -16.64 1.66 -2.32
N LEU A 166 -16.49 2.16 -3.55
CA LEU A 166 -16.47 3.59 -3.85
C LEU A 166 -17.86 4.18 -3.95
N ARG A 167 -17.98 5.45 -3.55
CA ARG A 167 -19.09 6.27 -3.98
C ARG A 167 -19.04 6.53 -5.51
N ALA A 168 -20.13 7.00 -6.06
CA ALA A 168 -20.14 7.50 -7.43
C ALA A 168 -19.13 8.64 -7.61
N GLY A 169 -18.29 8.56 -8.65
CA GLY A 169 -17.20 9.50 -8.88
C GLY A 169 -15.99 9.33 -7.96
N GLY A 170 -15.94 8.28 -7.15
CA GLY A 170 -14.77 7.95 -6.32
C GLY A 170 -13.59 7.44 -7.15
N GLU A 171 -12.40 7.41 -6.57
CA GLU A 171 -11.17 7.11 -7.30
C GLU A 171 -10.49 5.82 -6.82
N LEU A 172 -9.87 5.13 -7.77
CA LEU A 172 -8.94 4.04 -7.54
C LEU A 172 -7.51 4.57 -7.58
N LEU A 173 -6.72 4.28 -6.56
CA LEU A 173 -5.33 4.70 -6.40
C LEU A 173 -4.45 3.48 -6.12
N PHE A 174 -4.05 2.73 -7.14
CA PHE A 174 -3.32 1.47 -6.97
C PHE A 174 -1.83 1.62 -7.25
N LEU A 175 -0.98 1.20 -6.31
CA LEU A 175 0.45 1.07 -6.55
C LEU A 175 0.72 -0.19 -7.37
N LYS A 176 1.27 0.00 -8.55
CA LYS A 176 1.47 -1.06 -9.55
C LYS A 176 2.94 -1.18 -9.96
N GLY A 177 3.26 -2.33 -10.54
CA GLY A 177 4.59 -2.60 -11.09
C GLY A 177 4.76 -2.08 -12.52
N ALA A 178 5.93 -2.36 -13.11
CA ALA A 178 6.31 -1.90 -14.45
C ALA A 178 5.36 -2.36 -15.59
N ARG A 179 4.59 -3.43 -15.35
CA ARG A 179 3.66 -3.99 -16.37
C ARG A 179 2.23 -3.46 -16.25
N VAL A 180 2.03 -2.29 -15.63
CA VAL A 180 0.68 -1.74 -15.41
C VAL A 180 -0.07 -1.49 -16.72
N GLU A 181 0.59 -1.06 -17.80
CA GLU A 181 -0.02 -0.83 -19.11
C GLU A 181 -0.53 -2.14 -19.75
N GLU A 182 0.20 -3.24 -19.58
CA GLU A 182 -0.25 -4.56 -19.99
C GLU A 182 -1.47 -5.00 -19.16
N GLU A 183 -1.46 -4.73 -17.86
CA GLU A 183 -2.60 -5.02 -16.98
C GLU A 183 -3.85 -4.23 -17.36
N ILE A 184 -3.72 -2.95 -17.74
CA ILE A 184 -4.82 -2.11 -18.22
C ILE A 184 -5.43 -2.72 -19.48
N THR A 185 -4.59 -3.07 -20.45
CA THR A 185 -5.01 -3.71 -21.71
C THR A 185 -5.77 -5.02 -21.43
N ALA A 186 -5.21 -5.88 -20.57
CA ALA A 186 -5.80 -7.16 -20.21
C ALA A 186 -7.10 -7.02 -19.38
N ALA A 187 -7.30 -5.89 -18.69
CA ALA A 187 -8.46 -5.61 -17.87
C ALA A 187 -9.55 -4.81 -18.60
N SER A 188 -9.39 -4.45 -19.89
CA SER A 188 -10.23 -3.52 -20.63
C SER A 188 -11.74 -3.77 -20.49
N LYS A 189 -12.18 -5.04 -20.62
CA LYS A 189 -13.59 -5.43 -20.45
C LYS A 189 -14.10 -5.23 -19.02
N VAL A 190 -13.25 -5.48 -18.02
CA VAL A 190 -13.58 -5.29 -16.60
C VAL A 190 -13.66 -3.82 -16.26
N LEU A 191 -12.72 -3.03 -16.73
CA LEU A 191 -12.71 -1.57 -16.56
C LEU A 191 -13.98 -0.95 -17.16
N GLN A 192 -14.35 -1.34 -18.38
CA GLN A 192 -15.59 -0.91 -19.01
C GLN A 192 -16.85 -1.33 -18.22
N LYS A 193 -16.92 -2.60 -17.78
CA LYS A 193 -18.04 -3.14 -16.99
C LYS A 193 -18.27 -2.34 -15.69
N HIS A 194 -17.19 -1.93 -15.03
CA HIS A 194 -17.23 -1.16 -13.78
C HIS A 194 -17.18 0.34 -14.01
N ARG A 195 -17.34 0.80 -15.27
CA ARG A 195 -17.36 2.23 -15.65
C ARG A 195 -16.14 2.99 -15.15
N VAL A 196 -15.00 2.34 -15.18
CA VAL A 196 -13.71 2.97 -14.87
C VAL A 196 -13.33 3.87 -16.03
N ARG A 197 -13.06 5.13 -15.72
CA ARG A 197 -12.72 6.19 -16.69
C ARG A 197 -11.57 7.05 -16.16
N ASP A 198 -11.13 8.01 -16.94
CA ASP A 198 -10.06 8.96 -16.61
C ASP A 198 -8.77 8.23 -16.13
N ILE A 199 -8.47 7.10 -16.81
CA ILE A 199 -7.36 6.25 -16.44
C ILE A 199 -6.04 6.97 -16.73
N ALA A 200 -5.20 7.09 -15.71
CA ALA A 200 -3.85 7.60 -15.80
C ALA A 200 -2.86 6.69 -15.08
N VAL A 201 -1.67 6.58 -15.62
CA VAL A 201 -0.51 5.97 -14.94
C VAL A 201 0.48 7.07 -14.66
N LEU A 202 0.73 7.34 -13.39
CA LEU A 202 1.61 8.40 -12.94
C LEU A 202 2.91 7.79 -12.43
N GLU A 203 4.05 8.34 -12.85
CA GLU A 203 5.37 7.99 -12.32
C GLU A 203 5.73 8.94 -11.17
N LEU A 204 5.84 8.39 -9.97
CA LEU A 204 6.10 9.15 -8.75
C LEU A 204 7.51 8.87 -8.24
N GLY A 205 8.13 9.84 -7.56
CA GLY A 205 9.45 9.71 -6.96
C GLY A 205 10.61 9.76 -7.95
N VAL A 206 10.37 10.20 -9.19
CA VAL A 206 11.42 10.38 -10.21
C VAL A 206 12.48 11.37 -9.70
N GLY A 207 13.74 10.93 -9.68
CA GLY A 207 14.85 11.72 -9.16
C GLY A 207 14.97 11.79 -7.62
N LEU A 208 13.97 11.29 -6.87
CA LEU A 208 13.97 11.25 -5.41
C LEU A 208 14.29 9.86 -4.87
N LEU A 209 13.77 8.81 -5.51
CA LEU A 209 13.96 7.42 -5.12
C LEU A 209 14.68 6.62 -6.21
N PRO A 210 15.41 5.55 -5.83
CA PRO A 210 16.10 4.68 -6.81
C PRO A 210 15.16 4.00 -7.79
N GLU A 211 13.94 3.68 -7.34
CA GLU A 211 12.90 3.04 -8.16
C GLU A 211 11.68 3.96 -8.27
N VAL A 212 11.16 4.09 -9.48
CA VAL A 212 9.94 4.85 -9.76
C VAL A 212 8.72 4.08 -9.27
N THR A 213 7.83 4.77 -8.57
CA THR A 213 6.51 4.26 -8.16
C THR A 213 5.51 4.54 -9.28
N ARG A 214 4.81 3.51 -9.75
CA ARG A 214 3.69 3.70 -10.69
C ARG A 214 2.36 3.68 -9.97
N LEU A 215 1.65 4.80 -10.06
CA LEU A 215 0.31 4.95 -9.53
C LEU A 215 -0.72 4.82 -10.68
N PHE A 216 -1.50 3.73 -10.66
CA PHE A 216 -2.72 3.66 -11.46
C PHE A 216 -3.78 4.49 -10.76
N ARG A 217 -4.25 5.56 -11.41
CA ARG A 217 -5.34 6.42 -10.97
C ARG A 217 -6.49 6.36 -11.96
N ALA A 218 -7.70 6.19 -11.46
CA ALA A 218 -8.90 6.18 -12.30
C ALA A 218 -10.14 6.55 -11.50
N THR A 219 -11.16 7.07 -12.17
CA THR A 219 -12.46 7.39 -11.59
C THR A 219 -13.45 6.26 -11.86
N VAL A 220 -14.28 5.91 -10.87
CA VAL A 220 -15.41 4.99 -11.05
C VAL A 220 -16.69 5.80 -11.25
N GLY A 221 -17.32 5.64 -12.41
CA GLY A 221 -18.50 6.40 -12.78
C GLY A 221 -19.74 6.04 -11.98
N GLU A 222 -20.77 6.92 -12.09
CA GLU A 222 -22.10 6.67 -11.52
C GLU A 222 -22.73 5.41 -12.14
N ALA A 223 -23.52 4.72 -11.33
CA ALA A 223 -24.47 3.75 -11.86
C ALA A 223 -25.48 4.51 -12.73
N SER A 224 -25.64 4.09 -13.99
CA SER A 224 -26.69 4.61 -14.88
C SER A 224 -28.04 4.16 -14.40
#